data_569ed084e755bd2b34a1f744f7bf258a
#
_entry.id   569ed084e755bd2b34a1f744f7bf258a
#
_cell.length_a   1.000
_cell.length_b   1.000
_cell.length_c   1.000
_cell.angle_alpha   90.00
_cell.angle_beta   90.00
_cell.angle_gamma   90.00
#
_symmetry.space_group_name_H-M   'P 1'
#
loop_
_entity.id
_entity.type
_entity.pdbx_description
1 polymer ?
#
loop_
_entity_poly.entity_id
_entity_poly.type
_entity_poly.pdbx_seq_one_letter_code
_entity_poly.pdbx_strand_id
1 'polypeptide(L)'
;PLKPFFNRAFGANYAPGSTFKMCTLIAAMENRSKNPDSPYFGRFLYLPGEIIQDKGIFTKYAGFSPMCLIYKSNPGVTHGELTAQRALEVSCNYFFYELGDRLSIDYLNTTANALGLGVPTGIELTEKVGWVTDEASKKAAYGETGVDSQVTTGDRILAAIGQAENRFSPLQLCVYASTLANKGTRMKATFLSRVVASDYSSLIKENSPEIMSQMEIASTTYNTYIEGMRLVIAGNEGTARNHFGGPKDLDTFPVVV
;
A
#
# COMPACT_ATOMS: atom_id res chain seq x y z
N PRO A 1 -25.09 15.71 -4.85
CA PRO A 1 -26.25 15.06 -4.26
C PRO A 1 -25.81 13.83 -3.48
N LEU A 2 -26.30 13.67 -2.26
CA LEU A 2 -26.09 12.47 -1.44
C LEU A 2 -26.72 11.28 -2.17
N LYS A 3 -25.96 10.22 -2.35
CA LYS A 3 -26.44 8.93 -2.87
C LYS A 3 -26.53 7.94 -1.70
N PRO A 4 -27.60 7.95 -0.88
CA PRO A 4 -27.67 7.20 0.38
C PRO A 4 -27.61 5.67 0.18
N PHE A 5 -28.09 5.18 -0.96
CA PHE A 5 -28.09 3.75 -1.31
C PHE A 5 -26.82 3.29 -2.05
N PHE A 6 -25.87 4.21 -2.31
CA PHE A 6 -24.63 3.86 -2.96
C PHE A 6 -23.64 3.31 -1.93
N ASN A 7 -23.30 2.04 -2.06
CA ASN A 7 -22.33 1.41 -1.18
C ASN A 7 -20.90 1.86 -1.55
N ARG A 8 -20.29 2.69 -0.71
CA ARG A 8 -18.93 3.20 -0.92
C ARG A 8 -17.84 2.21 -0.58
N ALA A 9 -18.16 1.15 0.19
CA ALA A 9 -17.17 0.18 0.61
C ALA A 9 -16.56 -0.61 -0.55
N PHE A 10 -17.37 -0.95 -1.54
CA PHE A 10 -16.95 -1.72 -2.72
C PHE A 10 -17.44 -1.17 -4.06
N GLY A 11 -18.22 -0.08 -4.05
CA GLY A 11 -18.74 0.57 -5.25
C GLY A 11 -17.98 1.82 -5.70
N ALA A 12 -16.98 2.27 -4.93
CA ALA A 12 -16.18 3.45 -5.25
C ALA A 12 -14.70 3.19 -4.99
N ASN A 13 -13.85 3.86 -5.77
CA ASN A 13 -12.38 3.76 -5.67
C ASN A 13 -11.78 5.11 -5.28
N TYR A 14 -10.79 5.08 -4.41
CA TYR A 14 -10.10 6.24 -3.86
C TYR A 14 -8.59 6.05 -3.94
N ALA A 15 -7.84 7.14 -3.97
CA ALA A 15 -6.39 7.08 -3.84
C ALA A 15 -6.02 6.56 -2.43
N PRO A 16 -5.19 5.52 -2.32
CA PRO A 16 -4.84 4.92 -1.04
C PRO A 16 -3.94 5.83 -0.19
N GLY A 17 -3.18 6.73 -0.83
CA GLY A 17 -2.19 7.55 -0.14
C GLY A 17 -1.19 6.70 0.64
N SER A 18 -0.78 7.17 1.81
CA SER A 18 0.29 6.55 2.62
C SER A 18 0.01 5.12 3.08
N THR A 19 -1.22 4.62 3.00
CA THR A 19 -1.50 3.19 3.26
C THR A 19 -0.86 2.26 2.24
N PHE A 20 -0.45 2.79 1.09
CA PHE A 20 0.25 2.03 0.05
C PHE A 20 1.75 1.84 0.35
N LYS A 21 2.33 2.59 1.27
CA LYS A 21 3.77 2.57 1.57
C LYS A 21 4.29 1.21 2.03
N MET A 22 3.50 0.40 2.72
CA MET A 22 3.86 -0.97 3.07
C MET A 22 4.05 -1.83 1.82
N CYS A 23 3.16 -1.71 0.81
CA CYS A 23 3.31 -2.38 -0.48
C CYS A 23 4.65 -1.99 -1.15
N THR A 24 4.97 -0.71 -1.19
CA THR A 24 6.23 -0.20 -1.75
C THR A 24 7.45 -0.75 -1.01
N LEU A 25 7.41 -0.79 0.32
CA LEU A 25 8.49 -1.35 1.12
C LEU A 25 8.69 -2.84 0.84
N ILE A 26 7.60 -3.62 0.83
CA ILE A 26 7.63 -5.05 0.49
C ILE A 26 8.19 -5.24 -0.92
N ALA A 27 7.71 -4.48 -1.90
CA ALA A 27 8.23 -4.54 -3.26
C ALA A 27 9.75 -4.30 -3.33
N ALA A 28 10.27 -3.33 -2.56
CA ALA A 28 11.69 -3.01 -2.53
C ALA A 28 12.55 -4.05 -1.80
N MET A 29 12.01 -4.69 -0.76
CA MET A 29 12.73 -5.70 0.03
C MET A 29 12.68 -7.10 -0.58
N GLU A 30 11.64 -7.44 -1.34
CA GLU A 30 11.48 -8.79 -1.93
C GLU A 30 11.95 -8.88 -3.39
N ASN A 31 12.23 -7.75 -4.05
CA ASN A 31 12.67 -7.76 -5.44
C ASN A 31 14.13 -7.33 -5.61
N ARG A 32 14.79 -7.98 -6.56
CA ARG A 32 16.14 -7.61 -7.01
C ARG A 32 16.07 -6.85 -8.32
N SER A 33 16.90 -5.82 -8.48
CA SER A 33 16.98 -5.10 -9.74
C SER A 33 17.42 -6.01 -10.87
N LYS A 34 16.66 -6.01 -11.97
CA LYS A 34 17.00 -6.66 -13.24
C LYS A 34 17.57 -5.67 -14.26
N ASN A 35 17.57 -4.38 -13.97
CA ASN A 35 18.11 -3.36 -14.86
C ASN A 35 19.65 -3.33 -14.74
N PRO A 36 20.40 -3.68 -15.79
CA PRO A 36 21.87 -3.71 -15.78
C PRO A 36 22.49 -2.32 -15.54
N ASP A 37 21.77 -1.24 -15.89
CA ASP A 37 22.24 0.14 -15.69
C ASP A 37 21.96 0.66 -14.27
N SER A 38 21.26 -0.12 -13.45
CA SER A 38 20.95 0.25 -12.07
C SER A 38 22.14 -0.04 -11.14
N PRO A 39 22.48 0.87 -10.20
CA PRO A 39 23.46 0.58 -9.16
C PRO A 39 23.04 -0.58 -8.23
N TYR A 40 21.77 -1.00 -8.32
CA TYR A 40 21.20 -2.13 -7.58
C TYR A 40 21.13 -3.42 -8.40
N PHE A 41 21.73 -3.49 -9.59
CA PHE A 41 21.66 -4.67 -10.44
C PHE A 41 22.02 -5.96 -9.67
N GLY A 42 21.14 -6.95 -9.70
CA GLY A 42 21.28 -8.22 -8.98
C GLY A 42 21.08 -8.14 -7.45
N ARG A 43 20.88 -6.95 -6.89
CA ARG A 43 20.70 -6.72 -5.45
C ARG A 43 19.24 -6.40 -5.12
N PHE A 44 18.84 -6.64 -3.88
CA PHE A 44 17.58 -6.11 -3.36
C PHE A 44 17.57 -4.59 -3.45
N LEU A 45 16.39 -4.01 -3.69
CA LEU A 45 16.23 -2.57 -3.90
C LEU A 45 16.25 -1.79 -2.59
N TYR A 46 16.02 -2.48 -1.47
CA TYR A 46 16.21 -1.99 -0.12
C TYR A 46 16.61 -3.14 0.80
N LEU A 47 17.56 -2.89 1.68
CA LEU A 47 18.03 -3.85 2.68
C LEU A 47 17.58 -3.45 4.08
N PRO A 48 17.24 -4.43 4.97
CA PRO A 48 16.92 -4.14 6.35
C PRO A 48 18.03 -3.32 7.03
N GLY A 49 17.65 -2.23 7.69
CA GLY A 49 18.58 -1.34 8.37
C GLY A 49 19.29 -0.32 7.46
N GLU A 50 19.08 -0.35 6.15
CA GLU A 50 19.60 0.69 5.26
C GLU A 50 19.02 2.06 5.65
N ILE A 51 19.88 3.07 5.67
CA ILE A 51 19.52 4.45 6.02
C ILE A 51 19.35 5.27 4.74
N ILE A 52 18.21 5.97 4.64
CA ILE A 52 17.95 6.96 3.62
C ILE A 52 17.79 8.33 4.29
N GLN A 53 18.57 9.31 3.81
CA GLN A 53 18.52 10.69 4.30
C GLN A 53 17.36 11.44 3.65
N ASP A 54 16.38 11.91 4.44
CA ASP A 54 15.35 12.85 3.98
C ASP A 54 15.96 14.24 3.74
N LYS A 55 15.95 14.66 2.48
CA LYS A 55 16.43 15.99 2.05
C LYS A 55 15.29 17.00 1.87
N GLY A 56 14.07 16.62 2.21
CA GLY A 56 12.87 17.44 2.09
C GLY A 56 12.30 17.51 0.68
N ILE A 57 13.11 17.83 -0.31
CA ILE A 57 12.74 17.95 -1.74
C ILE A 57 13.49 16.88 -2.53
N PHE A 58 12.76 16.09 -3.31
CA PHE A 58 13.34 15.12 -4.22
C PHE A 58 13.65 15.77 -5.57
N THR A 59 14.91 16.07 -5.84
CA THR A 59 15.37 16.88 -6.98
C THR A 59 16.20 16.12 -8.01
N LYS A 60 16.05 14.80 -8.05
CA LYS A 60 16.87 13.93 -8.93
C LYS A 60 16.59 14.14 -10.41
N TYR A 61 15.38 14.59 -10.77
CA TYR A 61 14.93 14.78 -12.14
C TYR A 61 14.53 16.22 -12.38
N ALA A 62 15.02 16.81 -13.50
CA ALA A 62 14.65 18.17 -13.90
C ALA A 62 13.12 18.27 -14.14
N GLY A 63 12.50 19.31 -13.63
CA GLY A 63 11.06 19.54 -13.76
C GLY A 63 10.17 18.68 -12.83
N PHE A 64 10.76 17.82 -11.99
CA PHE A 64 10.03 17.01 -11.03
C PHE A 64 10.67 17.10 -9.65
N SER A 65 10.03 17.84 -8.75
CA SER A 65 10.56 18.16 -7.41
C SER A 65 9.51 17.97 -6.32
N PRO A 66 9.01 16.73 -6.10
CA PRO A 66 8.02 16.48 -5.05
C PRO A 66 8.65 16.65 -3.67
N MET A 67 7.85 17.16 -2.73
CA MET A 67 8.30 17.51 -1.38
C MET A 67 7.76 16.52 -0.36
N CYS A 68 8.58 16.20 0.65
CA CYS A 68 8.09 15.56 1.87
C CYS A 68 7.07 16.47 2.57
N LEU A 69 6.06 15.88 3.20
CA LEU A 69 4.96 16.65 3.80
C LEU A 69 5.46 17.59 4.90
N ILE A 70 6.38 17.13 5.74
CA ILE A 70 6.96 17.97 6.81
C ILE A 70 7.69 19.18 6.23
N TYR A 71 8.46 19.00 5.15
CA TYR A 71 9.17 20.08 4.48
C TYR A 71 8.20 21.08 3.84
N LYS A 72 7.11 20.58 3.26
CA LYS A 72 6.06 21.43 2.66
C LYS A 72 5.36 22.29 3.72
N SER A 73 5.10 21.71 4.90
CA SER A 73 4.44 22.41 6.02
C SER A 73 5.39 23.35 6.77
N ASN A 74 6.66 22.97 6.87
CA ASN A 74 7.71 23.71 7.59
C ASN A 74 8.99 23.73 6.74
N PRO A 75 9.16 24.73 5.85
CA PRO A 75 10.32 24.80 4.96
C PRO A 75 11.65 24.72 5.73
N GLY A 76 12.54 23.84 5.25
CA GLY A 76 13.83 23.58 5.89
C GLY A 76 13.83 22.47 6.94
N VAL A 77 12.65 22.00 7.39
CA VAL A 77 12.53 20.88 8.32
C VAL A 77 12.45 19.55 7.56
N THR A 78 13.24 18.56 7.95
CA THR A 78 13.26 17.21 7.39
C THR A 78 13.19 16.17 8.51
N HIS A 79 12.91 14.91 8.15
CA HIS A 79 12.97 13.81 9.12
C HIS A 79 14.39 13.30 9.39
N GLY A 80 15.41 13.81 8.69
CA GLY A 80 16.80 13.37 8.86
C GLY A 80 17.06 11.97 8.31
N GLU A 81 17.88 11.21 9.02
CA GLU A 81 18.24 9.84 8.68
C GLU A 81 17.13 8.86 9.11
N LEU A 82 16.69 8.02 8.16
CA LEU A 82 15.56 7.12 8.36
C LEU A 82 15.89 5.69 7.96
N THR A 83 15.55 4.75 8.83
CA THR A 83 15.29 3.35 8.46
C THR A 83 13.85 3.20 7.97
N ALA A 84 13.50 2.04 7.39
CA ALA A 84 12.13 1.79 6.90
C ALA A 84 11.07 1.90 8.01
N GLN A 85 11.35 1.36 9.21
CA GLN A 85 10.42 1.43 10.34
C GLN A 85 10.14 2.87 10.74
N ARG A 86 11.22 3.68 10.81
CA ARG A 86 11.10 5.09 11.15
C ARG A 86 10.39 5.89 10.06
N ALA A 87 10.66 5.57 8.79
CA ALA A 87 10.00 6.19 7.64
C ALA A 87 8.49 5.90 7.60
N LEU A 88 8.06 4.70 8.02
CA LEU A 88 6.65 4.37 8.20
C LEU A 88 6.04 5.13 9.38
N GLU A 89 6.69 5.16 10.54
CA GLU A 89 6.25 5.87 11.75
C GLU A 89 5.86 7.32 11.45
N VAL A 90 6.76 8.06 10.79
CA VAL A 90 6.57 9.49 10.46
C VAL A 90 5.94 9.71 9.08
N SER A 91 5.60 8.62 8.39
CA SER A 91 5.03 8.66 7.03
C SER A 91 5.85 9.51 6.04
N CYS A 92 7.19 9.38 6.05
CA CYS A 92 8.10 10.19 5.24
C CYS A 92 7.89 9.91 3.74
N ASN A 93 7.47 10.92 2.98
CA ASN A 93 7.31 10.77 1.54
C ASN A 93 8.66 10.66 0.81
N TYR A 94 9.67 11.43 1.25
CA TYR A 94 10.99 11.43 0.61
C TYR A 94 11.60 10.03 0.59
N PHE A 95 11.55 9.31 1.72
CA PHE A 95 12.01 7.92 1.80
C PHE A 95 11.36 7.03 0.73
N PHE A 96 10.06 7.16 0.57
CA PHE A 96 9.31 6.36 -0.41
C PHE A 96 9.44 6.87 -1.85
N TYR A 97 9.82 8.13 -2.09
CA TYR A 97 10.26 8.60 -3.41
C TYR A 97 11.56 7.91 -3.83
N GLU A 98 12.53 7.77 -2.92
CA GLU A 98 13.77 7.04 -3.17
C GLU A 98 13.49 5.56 -3.49
N LEU A 99 12.59 4.89 -2.75
CA LEU A 99 12.21 3.52 -3.08
C LEU A 99 11.48 3.43 -4.42
N GLY A 100 10.55 4.35 -4.71
CA GLY A 100 9.84 4.42 -5.99
C GLY A 100 10.79 4.66 -7.17
N ASP A 101 11.87 5.38 -6.95
CA ASP A 101 12.90 5.58 -7.96
C ASP A 101 13.73 4.32 -8.24
N ARG A 102 14.01 3.53 -7.22
CA ARG A 102 14.72 2.25 -7.36
C ARG A 102 13.87 1.14 -7.97
N LEU A 103 12.55 1.16 -7.73
CA LEU A 103 11.58 0.17 -8.21
C LEU A 103 11.24 0.38 -9.69
N SER A 104 10.96 -0.69 -10.42
CA SER A 104 10.17 -0.59 -11.64
C SER A 104 8.68 -0.50 -11.30
N ILE A 105 7.88 0.05 -12.21
CA ILE A 105 6.41 0.06 -12.03
C ILE A 105 5.84 -1.37 -11.99
N ASP A 106 6.44 -2.30 -12.72
CA ASP A 106 6.01 -3.70 -12.74
C ASP A 106 6.19 -4.40 -11.39
N TYR A 107 7.31 -4.15 -10.69
CA TYR A 107 7.52 -4.70 -9.36
C TYR A 107 6.48 -4.16 -8.36
N LEU A 108 6.20 -2.86 -8.45
CA LEU A 108 5.22 -2.21 -7.60
C LEU A 108 3.81 -2.78 -7.85
N ASN A 109 3.41 -2.90 -9.11
CA ASN A 109 2.11 -3.40 -9.52
C ASN A 109 1.93 -4.89 -9.23
N THR A 110 2.94 -5.71 -9.51
CA THR A 110 2.90 -7.15 -9.21
C THR A 110 2.74 -7.39 -7.71
N THR A 111 3.48 -6.64 -6.88
CA THR A 111 3.37 -6.71 -5.43
C THR A 111 1.98 -6.23 -4.96
N ALA A 112 1.48 -5.13 -5.49
CA ALA A 112 0.16 -4.60 -5.15
C ALA A 112 -0.96 -5.63 -5.46
N ASN A 113 -0.92 -6.25 -6.64
CA ASN A 113 -1.88 -7.26 -7.06
C ASN A 113 -1.81 -8.52 -6.16
N ALA A 114 -0.60 -8.98 -5.84
CA ALA A 114 -0.40 -10.12 -4.95
C ALA A 114 -0.98 -9.87 -3.54
N LEU A 115 -0.90 -8.62 -3.08
CA LEU A 115 -1.44 -8.18 -1.80
C LEU A 115 -2.95 -7.84 -1.85
N GLY A 116 -3.61 -7.94 -3.02
CA GLY A 116 -5.06 -7.75 -3.17
C GLY A 116 -5.50 -6.37 -3.67
N LEU A 117 -4.56 -5.49 -4.01
CA LEU A 117 -4.85 -4.17 -4.59
C LEU A 117 -4.95 -4.26 -6.12
N GLY A 118 -5.97 -3.66 -6.72
CA GLY A 118 -6.19 -3.67 -8.18
C GLY A 118 -6.71 -4.99 -8.75
N VAL A 119 -7.10 -5.94 -7.91
CA VAL A 119 -7.67 -7.24 -8.28
C VAL A 119 -8.98 -7.50 -7.53
N PRO A 120 -9.88 -8.37 -8.04
CA PRO A 120 -11.12 -8.71 -7.36
C PRO A 120 -10.89 -9.26 -5.95
N THR A 121 -11.76 -8.87 -5.00
CA THR A 121 -11.74 -9.39 -3.62
C THR A 121 -12.41 -10.76 -3.49
N GLY A 122 -13.23 -11.11 -4.49
CA GLY A 122 -14.00 -12.35 -4.51
C GLY A 122 -15.31 -12.29 -3.74
N ILE A 123 -15.71 -11.11 -3.27
CA ILE A 123 -16.98 -10.92 -2.57
C ILE A 123 -18.17 -11.29 -3.48
N GLU A 124 -19.26 -11.82 -2.91
CA GLU A 124 -20.43 -12.31 -3.66
C GLU A 124 -21.24 -11.21 -4.34
N LEU A 125 -20.97 -9.95 -4.01
CA LEU A 125 -21.67 -8.79 -4.59
C LEU A 125 -20.85 -8.17 -5.73
N THR A 126 -21.54 -7.47 -6.62
CA THR A 126 -20.85 -6.71 -7.69
C THR A 126 -19.97 -5.63 -7.08
N GLU A 127 -18.67 -5.77 -7.26
CA GLU A 127 -17.67 -4.82 -6.80
C GLU A 127 -17.08 -4.00 -7.95
N LYS A 128 -16.71 -2.76 -7.64
CA LYS A 128 -15.90 -1.94 -8.53
C LYS A 128 -14.44 -2.19 -8.22
N VAL A 129 -13.80 -3.03 -9.02
CA VAL A 129 -12.36 -3.32 -8.88
C VAL A 129 -11.57 -2.03 -9.10
N GLY A 130 -10.60 -1.78 -8.23
CA GLY A 130 -9.64 -0.69 -8.37
C GLY A 130 -8.58 -1.00 -9.41
N TRP A 131 -7.64 -0.10 -9.58
CA TRP A 131 -6.53 -0.26 -10.51
C TRP A 131 -5.24 0.35 -9.95
N VAL A 132 -4.11 -0.17 -10.41
CA VAL A 132 -2.77 0.34 -10.16
C VAL A 132 -2.38 1.36 -11.24
N THR A 133 -1.33 2.12 -10.99
CA THR A 133 -0.74 3.02 -11.98
C THR A 133 -0.03 2.22 -13.06
N ASP A 134 -0.61 2.15 -14.24
CA ASP A 134 -0.08 1.50 -15.43
C ASP A 134 -0.51 2.26 -16.70
N GLU A 135 -0.09 1.79 -17.87
CA GLU A 135 -0.49 2.42 -19.13
C GLU A 135 -2.00 2.36 -19.37
N ALA A 136 -2.68 1.29 -18.93
CA ALA A 136 -4.12 1.16 -19.11
C ALA A 136 -4.87 2.19 -18.26
N SER A 137 -4.48 2.38 -17.00
CA SER A 137 -5.06 3.40 -16.11
C SER A 137 -4.78 4.82 -16.60
N LYS A 138 -3.58 5.08 -17.14
CA LYS A 138 -3.21 6.36 -17.75
C LYS A 138 -4.05 6.64 -19.00
N LYS A 139 -4.19 5.67 -19.89
CA LYS A 139 -5.05 5.80 -21.09
C LYS A 139 -6.52 6.04 -20.72
N ALA A 140 -7.02 5.33 -19.72
CA ALA A 140 -8.38 5.54 -19.22
C ALA A 140 -8.61 6.93 -18.63
N ALA A 141 -7.57 7.51 -18.00
CA ALA A 141 -7.65 8.84 -17.38
C ALA A 141 -7.44 10.00 -18.40
N TYR A 142 -6.52 9.84 -19.35
CA TYR A 142 -6.03 10.93 -20.22
C TYR A 142 -6.25 10.71 -21.72
N GLY A 143 -6.80 9.56 -22.13
CA GLY A 143 -7.05 9.20 -23.52
C GLY A 143 -5.99 8.27 -24.11
N GLU A 144 -6.31 7.69 -25.28
CA GLU A 144 -5.49 6.63 -25.93
C GLU A 144 -4.13 7.11 -26.46
N THR A 145 -4.01 8.40 -26.74
CA THR A 145 -2.82 8.95 -27.40
C THR A 145 -2.29 10.19 -26.67
N GLY A 146 -0.98 10.33 -26.66
CA GLY A 146 -0.31 11.49 -26.07
C GLY A 146 0.74 11.11 -25.02
N VAL A 147 1.52 12.10 -24.61
CA VAL A 147 2.59 11.92 -23.61
C VAL A 147 2.00 11.51 -22.25
N ASP A 148 0.81 12.03 -21.94
CA ASP A 148 0.15 11.78 -20.67
C ASP A 148 -0.43 10.35 -20.55
N SER A 149 -0.55 9.61 -21.66
CA SER A 149 -1.02 8.20 -21.65
C SER A 149 0.07 7.20 -21.29
N GLN A 150 1.33 7.63 -21.19
CA GLN A 150 2.46 6.77 -20.82
C GLN A 150 2.80 6.93 -19.33
N VAL A 151 3.30 5.85 -18.72
CA VAL A 151 3.80 5.91 -17.34
C VAL A 151 5.18 6.57 -17.34
N THR A 152 5.27 7.72 -16.70
CA THR A 152 6.52 8.46 -16.54
C THR A 152 7.28 8.04 -15.27
N THR A 153 8.54 8.45 -15.15
CA THR A 153 9.31 8.30 -13.90
C THR A 153 8.61 9.02 -12.73
N GLY A 154 8.01 10.18 -12.98
CA GLY A 154 7.23 10.92 -11.96
C GLY A 154 6.02 10.13 -11.46
N ASP A 155 5.27 9.51 -12.38
CA ASP A 155 4.12 8.66 -12.02
C ASP A 155 4.57 7.48 -11.14
N ARG A 156 5.65 6.80 -11.50
CA ARG A 156 6.21 5.69 -10.73
C ARG A 156 6.59 6.10 -9.31
N ILE A 157 7.27 7.24 -9.15
CA ILE A 157 7.68 7.78 -7.85
C ILE A 157 6.45 8.18 -7.02
N LEU A 158 5.45 8.80 -7.63
CA LEU A 158 4.20 9.17 -6.95
C LEU A 158 3.34 7.94 -6.63
N ALA A 159 3.33 6.91 -7.49
CA ALA A 159 2.64 5.66 -7.22
C ALA A 159 3.17 4.97 -5.96
N ALA A 160 4.49 5.09 -5.70
CA ALA A 160 5.12 4.52 -4.50
C ALA A 160 4.60 5.10 -3.16
N ILE A 161 3.95 6.25 -3.18
CA ILE A 161 3.27 6.83 -2.02
C ILE A 161 1.74 6.75 -2.11
N GLY A 162 1.23 5.90 -3.00
CA GLY A 162 -0.20 5.67 -3.19
C GLY A 162 -0.93 6.84 -3.88
N GLN A 163 -0.22 7.58 -4.72
CA GLN A 163 -0.73 8.63 -5.59
C GLN A 163 -0.65 8.21 -7.06
N ALA A 164 -0.51 9.16 -7.98
CA ALA A 164 -0.68 8.97 -9.40
C ALA A 164 -2.07 8.34 -9.71
N GLU A 165 -2.13 7.27 -10.52
CA GLU A 165 -3.41 6.67 -10.90
C GLU A 165 -3.90 5.56 -9.97
N ASN A 166 -3.21 5.26 -8.87
CA ASN A 166 -3.63 4.24 -7.91
C ASN A 166 -5.02 4.58 -7.32
N ARG A 167 -5.97 3.67 -7.49
CA ARG A 167 -7.35 3.81 -6.97
C ARG A 167 -7.87 2.46 -6.51
N PHE A 168 -8.28 2.37 -5.25
CA PHE A 168 -8.77 1.13 -4.65
C PHE A 168 -10.05 1.37 -3.85
N SER A 169 -10.89 0.35 -3.75
CA SER A 169 -12.06 0.42 -2.89
C SER A 169 -11.66 0.24 -1.42
N PRO A 170 -12.44 0.75 -0.46
CA PRO A 170 -12.22 0.47 0.96
C PRO A 170 -12.17 -1.02 1.28
N LEU A 171 -12.96 -1.86 0.60
CA LEU A 171 -12.92 -3.30 0.75
C LEU A 171 -11.57 -3.89 0.31
N GLN A 172 -11.02 -3.43 -0.84
CA GLN A 172 -9.69 -3.86 -1.27
C GLN A 172 -8.62 -3.44 -0.26
N LEU A 173 -8.72 -2.25 0.35
CA LEU A 173 -7.82 -1.82 1.41
C LEU A 173 -7.95 -2.68 2.69
N CYS A 174 -9.17 -3.13 3.03
CA CYS A 174 -9.38 -4.09 4.12
C CYS A 174 -8.74 -5.44 3.82
N VAL A 175 -8.95 -6.00 2.62
CA VAL A 175 -8.32 -7.26 2.18
C VAL A 175 -6.80 -7.12 2.17
N TYR A 176 -6.28 -6.02 1.70
CA TYR A 176 -4.85 -5.70 1.72
C TYR A 176 -4.30 -5.68 3.15
N ALA A 177 -4.95 -4.98 4.09
CA ALA A 177 -4.54 -4.95 5.49
C ALA A 177 -4.54 -6.35 6.12
N SER A 178 -5.58 -7.16 5.83
CA SER A 178 -5.65 -8.57 6.25
C SER A 178 -4.51 -9.40 5.65
N THR A 179 -4.18 -9.18 4.38
CA THR A 179 -3.08 -9.90 3.70
C THR A 179 -1.72 -9.54 4.31
N LEU A 180 -1.51 -8.27 4.70
CA LEU A 180 -0.32 -7.85 5.43
C LEU A 180 -0.21 -8.55 6.79
N ALA A 181 -1.30 -8.60 7.56
CA ALA A 181 -1.34 -9.26 8.85
C ALA A 181 -1.10 -10.78 8.73
N ASN A 182 -1.63 -11.41 7.67
CA ASN A 182 -1.45 -12.82 7.34
C ASN A 182 -0.15 -13.14 6.60
N LYS A 183 0.84 -12.26 6.66
CA LYS A 183 2.16 -12.46 6.05
C LYS A 183 2.10 -12.88 4.57
N GLY A 184 1.24 -12.17 3.80
CA GLY A 184 1.11 -12.38 2.35
C GLY A 184 0.04 -13.39 1.93
N THR A 185 -0.66 -14.04 2.87
CA THR A 185 -1.78 -14.92 2.54
C THR A 185 -3.06 -14.11 2.37
N ARG A 186 -3.57 -14.01 1.15
CA ARG A 186 -4.78 -13.28 0.80
C ARG A 186 -6.00 -14.18 0.83
N MET A 187 -6.94 -13.86 1.71
CA MET A 187 -8.22 -14.56 1.83
C MET A 187 -9.28 -13.91 0.95
N LYS A 188 -10.22 -14.72 0.46
CA LYS A 188 -11.42 -14.26 -0.23
C LYS A 188 -12.31 -13.49 0.74
N ALA A 189 -12.75 -12.30 0.34
CA ALA A 189 -13.78 -11.58 1.08
C ALA A 189 -15.13 -12.28 0.88
N THR A 190 -15.92 -12.43 1.94
CA THR A 190 -17.24 -13.05 1.90
C THR A 190 -18.18 -12.44 2.93
N PHE A 191 -19.45 -12.31 2.58
CA PHE A 191 -20.54 -12.03 3.52
C PHE A 191 -21.27 -13.30 3.94
N LEU A 192 -21.13 -14.37 3.13
CA LEU A 192 -21.84 -15.61 3.36
C LEU A 192 -21.10 -16.45 4.40
N SER A 193 -21.69 -16.58 5.57
CA SER A 193 -21.20 -17.52 6.60
C SER A 193 -21.76 -18.92 6.38
N ARG A 194 -23.09 -19.04 6.25
CA ARG A 194 -23.78 -20.31 6.07
C ARG A 194 -25.14 -20.12 5.44
N VAL A 195 -25.65 -21.17 4.82
CA VAL A 195 -27.01 -21.29 4.31
C VAL A 195 -27.72 -22.37 5.11
N VAL A 196 -28.87 -22.08 5.66
CA VAL A 196 -29.71 -23.02 6.40
C VAL A 196 -31.06 -23.20 5.69
N ALA A 197 -31.76 -24.29 5.99
CA ALA A 197 -33.11 -24.52 5.52
C ALA A 197 -34.05 -23.40 5.99
N SER A 198 -35.17 -23.20 5.27
CA SER A 198 -36.13 -22.11 5.57
C SER A 198 -36.75 -22.20 6.97
N ASP A 199 -36.81 -23.40 7.54
CA ASP A 199 -37.28 -23.69 8.90
C ASP A 199 -36.16 -23.73 9.93
N TYR A 200 -34.92 -23.39 9.54
CA TYR A 200 -33.70 -23.44 10.38
C TYR A 200 -33.34 -24.83 10.91
N SER A 201 -33.98 -25.90 10.42
CA SER A 201 -33.80 -27.26 10.95
C SER A 201 -32.49 -27.92 10.54
N SER A 202 -31.93 -27.50 9.42
CA SER A 202 -30.69 -28.10 8.87
C SER A 202 -29.77 -27.10 8.20
N LEU A 203 -28.48 -27.39 8.28
CA LEU A 203 -27.43 -26.67 7.56
C LEU A 203 -27.38 -27.19 6.12
N ILE A 204 -27.61 -26.30 5.12
CA ILE A 204 -27.53 -26.63 3.71
C ILE A 204 -26.09 -26.47 3.21
N LYS A 205 -25.42 -25.38 3.61
CA LYS A 205 -24.06 -25.09 3.19
C LYS A 205 -23.36 -24.26 4.27
N GLU A 206 -22.15 -24.61 4.57
CA GLU A 206 -21.23 -23.78 5.35
C GLU A 206 -20.17 -23.20 4.43
N ASN A 207 -19.83 -21.92 4.62
CA ASN A 207 -18.76 -21.30 3.87
C ASN A 207 -17.44 -21.50 4.62
N SER A 208 -16.45 -22.03 3.92
CA SER A 208 -15.10 -22.19 4.45
C SER A 208 -14.18 -21.09 3.95
N PRO A 209 -13.19 -20.66 4.75
CA PRO A 209 -12.18 -19.73 4.29
C PRO A 209 -11.47 -20.21 3.03
N GLU A 210 -11.33 -19.35 2.03
CA GLU A 210 -10.70 -19.65 0.74
C GLU A 210 -9.49 -18.74 0.54
N ILE A 211 -8.32 -19.34 0.25
CA ILE A 211 -7.10 -18.61 -0.09
C ILE A 211 -7.16 -18.23 -1.58
N MET A 212 -7.10 -16.94 -1.88
CA MET A 212 -7.09 -16.41 -3.24
C MET A 212 -5.69 -16.33 -3.85
N SER A 213 -4.71 -16.00 -3.02
CA SER A 213 -3.30 -15.94 -3.42
C SER A 213 -2.40 -15.99 -2.19
N GLN A 214 -1.15 -16.35 -2.40
CA GLN A 214 -0.11 -16.32 -1.37
C GLN A 214 1.15 -15.72 -1.96
N MET A 215 1.63 -14.66 -1.35
CA MET A 215 2.92 -14.06 -1.62
C MET A 215 3.90 -14.49 -0.51
N GLU A 216 5.00 -15.10 -0.90
CA GLU A 216 6.07 -15.36 0.06
C GLU A 216 6.72 -14.04 0.49
N ILE A 217 6.68 -13.75 1.78
CA ILE A 217 7.31 -12.58 2.39
C ILE A 217 8.34 -13.05 3.41
N ALA A 218 9.59 -12.65 3.23
CA ALA A 218 10.66 -12.98 4.17
C ALA A 218 10.33 -12.48 5.58
N SER A 219 10.72 -13.21 6.60
CA SER A 219 10.45 -12.82 8.00
C SER A 219 11.07 -11.47 8.37
N THR A 220 12.22 -11.13 7.77
CA THR A 220 12.85 -9.81 7.93
C THR A 220 11.99 -8.69 7.37
N THR A 221 11.40 -8.87 6.19
CA THR A 221 10.49 -7.91 5.57
C THR A 221 9.22 -7.76 6.39
N TYR A 222 8.61 -8.90 6.79
CA TYR A 222 7.43 -8.92 7.65
C TYR A 222 7.65 -8.12 8.94
N ASN A 223 8.71 -8.44 9.69
CA ASN A 223 9.02 -7.77 10.95
C ASN A 223 9.30 -6.28 10.75
N THR A 224 9.91 -5.91 9.62
CA THR A 224 10.22 -4.50 9.31
C THR A 224 8.95 -3.68 9.12
N TYR A 225 8.00 -4.12 8.30
CA TYR A 225 6.80 -3.33 8.08
C TYR A 225 5.81 -3.40 9.25
N ILE A 226 5.68 -4.54 9.93
CA ILE A 226 4.82 -4.67 11.13
C ILE A 226 5.31 -3.73 12.24
N GLU A 227 6.61 -3.71 12.52
CA GLU A 227 7.15 -2.79 13.51
C GLU A 227 6.95 -1.32 13.09
N GLY A 228 7.16 -1.00 11.81
CA GLY A 228 6.87 0.33 11.28
C GLY A 228 5.41 0.73 11.47
N MET A 229 4.46 -0.17 11.17
CA MET A 229 3.02 0.06 11.38
C MET A 229 2.70 0.25 12.87
N ARG A 230 3.29 -0.56 13.76
CA ARG A 230 3.13 -0.41 15.22
C ARG A 230 3.60 0.96 15.68
N LEU A 231 4.74 1.44 15.17
CA LEU A 231 5.30 2.74 15.52
C LEU A 231 4.44 3.92 15.05
N VAL A 232 3.59 3.78 14.04
CA VAL A 232 2.63 4.82 13.62
C VAL A 232 1.73 5.24 14.80
N ILE A 233 1.40 4.30 15.70
CA ILE A 233 0.57 4.54 16.89
C ILE A 233 1.43 4.69 18.14
N ALA A 234 2.39 3.77 18.35
CA ALA A 234 3.17 3.66 19.59
C ALA A 234 4.42 4.53 19.61
N GLY A 235 4.96 4.91 18.47
CA GLY A 235 6.19 5.69 18.35
C GLY A 235 6.02 7.13 18.82
N ASN A 236 7.11 7.75 19.24
CA ASN A 236 7.07 9.12 19.79
C ASN A 236 6.65 10.18 18.76
N GLU A 237 6.88 9.93 17.48
CA GLU A 237 6.51 10.81 16.36
C GLU A 237 5.49 10.14 15.42
N GLY A 238 4.85 9.06 15.90
CA GLY A 238 3.85 8.32 15.15
C GLY A 238 2.70 9.20 14.70
N THR A 239 2.39 9.17 13.40
CA THR A 239 1.39 10.07 12.78
C THR A 239 -0.03 9.83 13.29
N ALA A 240 -0.34 8.66 13.84
CA ALA A 240 -1.64 8.34 14.43
C ALA A 240 -1.65 8.33 15.98
N ARG A 241 -0.51 8.58 16.62
CA ARG A 241 -0.37 8.54 18.10
C ARG A 241 -1.44 9.33 18.84
N ASN A 242 -1.68 10.57 18.42
CA ASN A 242 -2.63 11.47 19.07
C ASN A 242 -4.10 11.13 18.77
N HIS A 243 -4.37 10.29 17.77
CA HIS A 243 -5.72 9.89 17.38
C HIS A 243 -6.19 8.63 18.09
N PHE A 244 -5.25 7.80 18.56
CA PHE A 244 -5.52 6.53 19.22
C PHE A 244 -5.00 6.48 20.67
N GLY A 245 -4.80 7.63 21.34
CA GLY A 245 -4.44 7.70 22.76
C GLY A 245 -3.00 7.30 23.11
N GLY A 246 -2.21 6.91 22.13
CA GLY A 246 -0.83 6.48 22.32
C GLY A 246 -0.68 5.05 22.86
N PRO A 247 0.48 4.69 23.47
CA PRO A 247 0.80 3.31 23.85
C PRO A 247 -0.18 2.64 24.83
N LYS A 248 -0.88 3.43 25.63
CA LYS A 248 -1.82 2.91 26.64
C LYS A 248 -3.05 2.22 26.04
N ASP A 249 -3.46 2.62 24.83
CA ASP A 249 -4.63 2.06 24.18
C ASP A 249 -4.30 0.81 23.33
N LEU A 250 -3.02 0.58 23.01
CA LEU A 250 -2.59 -0.64 22.32
C LEU A 250 -2.80 -1.90 23.17
N ASP A 251 -2.74 -1.77 24.50
CA ASP A 251 -3.02 -2.87 25.44
C ASP A 251 -4.53 -3.15 25.60
N THR A 252 -5.38 -2.19 25.23
CA THR A 252 -6.85 -2.27 25.35
C THR A 252 -7.53 -2.54 24.00
N PHE A 253 -6.92 -2.21 22.88
CA PHE A 253 -7.36 -2.68 21.57
C PHE A 253 -6.85 -4.09 21.35
N PRO A 254 -7.73 -5.06 21.13
CA PRO A 254 -7.31 -6.39 20.69
C PRO A 254 -6.83 -6.31 19.24
N VAL A 255 -5.70 -5.65 18.99
CA VAL A 255 -4.95 -5.86 17.75
C VAL A 255 -4.25 -7.20 17.95
N VAL A 256 -5.02 -8.26 17.78
CA VAL A 256 -4.46 -9.58 17.53
C VAL A 256 -3.85 -9.48 16.14
N VAL A 257 -2.55 -9.25 16.11
CA VAL A 257 -1.72 -9.45 14.91
C VAL A 257 -1.36 -10.91 14.82
#